data_f0f45d8cd418136cb0840e3763cc6541
#
_entry.id   f0f45d8cd418136cb0840e3763cc6541
#
_cell.length_a   1.000
_cell.length_b   1.000
_cell.length_c   1.000
_cell.angle_alpha   90.00
_cell.angle_beta   90.00
_cell.angle_gamma   90.00
#
_symmetry.space_group_name_H-M   'P 1'
#
loop_
_entity.id
_entity.type
_entity.pdbx_description
1 polymer ?
#
loop_
_entity_poly.entity_id
_entity_poly.type
_entity_poly.pdbx_seq_one_letter_code
_entity_poly.pdbx_strand_id
1 'polypeptide(L)'
;MEQKKEDKRAEAKKADKQEEKPKQIDEKQKQIDELTDTLKRLQAEFENYKKWNAKEKADFIKYSHADLIGRMLPFIDSFEIALKNTSDKDKFIEGMKIIYAQLHSLLEAEGLRPIKSVGEKFDPYRHEVLMKEESDKPEDTILEEFQKGYMLNDRVLRHSKVKVSGK
;
A
#
# COMPACT_ATOMS: atom_id res chain seq x y z
N MET A 1 21.63 -63.39 -55.29
CA MET A 1 22.66 -62.70 -54.47
C MET A 1 22.19 -61.36 -53.91
N GLU A 2 21.13 -60.76 -54.44
CA GLU A 2 20.62 -59.46 -53.98
C GLU A 2 19.80 -59.53 -52.67
N GLN A 3 18.99 -60.55 -52.46
CA GLN A 3 18.20 -60.70 -51.25
C GLN A 3 19.01 -60.83 -49.94
N LYS A 4 20.21 -61.40 -49.98
CA LYS A 4 21.12 -61.49 -48.81
C LYS A 4 21.78 -60.14 -48.46
N LYS A 5 21.78 -59.16 -49.36
CA LYS A 5 22.31 -57.81 -49.09
C LYS A 5 21.25 -56.90 -48.48
N GLU A 6 19.96 -57.10 -48.82
CA GLU A 6 18.86 -56.33 -48.21
C GLU A 6 18.56 -56.75 -46.78
N ASP A 7 18.62 -58.06 -46.47
CA ASP A 7 18.43 -58.56 -45.11
C ASP A 7 19.54 -58.06 -44.15
N LYS A 8 20.79 -58.07 -44.58
CA LYS A 8 21.89 -57.53 -43.77
C LYS A 8 21.81 -56.01 -43.55
N ARG A 9 21.22 -55.28 -44.51
CA ARG A 9 20.97 -53.82 -44.35
C ARG A 9 19.79 -53.53 -43.42
N ALA A 10 18.79 -54.38 -43.38
CA ALA A 10 17.66 -54.27 -42.48
C ALA A 10 18.03 -54.64 -41.03
N GLU A 11 18.88 -55.63 -40.81
CA GLU A 11 19.43 -56.00 -39.51
C GLU A 11 20.39 -54.95 -38.96
N ALA A 12 21.26 -54.35 -39.78
CA ALA A 12 22.14 -53.27 -39.38
C ALA A 12 21.36 -51.98 -38.96
N LYS A 13 20.28 -51.66 -39.70
CA LYS A 13 19.39 -50.52 -39.33
C LYS A 13 18.56 -50.78 -38.08
N LYS A 14 18.25 -52.04 -37.74
CA LYS A 14 17.59 -52.41 -36.49
C LYS A 14 18.52 -52.39 -35.29
N ALA A 15 19.80 -52.82 -35.50
CA ALA A 15 20.81 -52.74 -34.44
C ALA A 15 21.19 -51.29 -34.09
N ASP A 16 21.34 -50.40 -35.07
CA ASP A 16 21.64 -48.98 -34.89
C ASP A 16 20.49 -48.24 -34.15
N LYS A 17 19.24 -48.57 -34.48
CA LYS A 17 18.06 -48.04 -33.75
C LYS A 17 17.92 -48.57 -32.31
N GLN A 18 18.51 -49.73 -32.00
CA GLN A 18 18.45 -50.30 -30.64
C GLN A 18 19.54 -49.71 -29.72
N GLU A 19 20.67 -49.26 -30.29
CA GLU A 19 21.73 -48.58 -29.50
C GLU A 19 21.47 -47.08 -29.30
N GLU A 20 20.71 -46.41 -30.19
CA GLU A 20 20.36 -44.97 -30.01
C GLU A 20 19.33 -44.75 -28.92
N LYS A 21 18.42 -45.69 -28.67
CA LYS A 21 17.39 -45.55 -27.65
C LYS A 21 17.92 -45.45 -26.19
N PRO A 22 18.89 -46.27 -25.74
CA PRO A 22 19.44 -46.16 -24.41
C PRO A 22 20.21 -44.86 -24.21
N LYS A 23 20.96 -44.36 -25.24
CA LYS A 23 21.68 -43.08 -25.15
C LYS A 23 20.74 -41.87 -25.01
N GLN A 24 19.62 -41.84 -25.74
CA GLN A 24 18.60 -40.80 -25.65
C GLN A 24 17.85 -40.84 -24.31
N ILE A 25 17.68 -42.00 -23.71
CA ILE A 25 17.06 -42.12 -22.36
C ILE A 25 18.01 -41.59 -21.30
N ASP A 26 19.30 -41.88 -21.43
CA ASP A 26 20.34 -41.45 -20.49
C ASP A 26 20.52 -39.91 -20.53
N GLU A 27 20.50 -39.30 -21.73
CA GLU A 27 20.54 -37.85 -21.90
C GLU A 27 19.31 -37.15 -21.32
N LYS A 28 18.10 -37.70 -21.52
CA LYS A 28 16.87 -37.17 -20.94
C LYS A 28 16.86 -37.29 -19.42
N GLN A 29 17.39 -38.39 -18.89
CA GLN A 29 17.48 -38.56 -17.43
C GLN A 29 18.41 -37.52 -16.81
N LYS A 30 19.58 -37.26 -17.44
CA LYS A 30 20.48 -36.16 -17.00
C LYS A 30 19.80 -34.81 -17.01
N GLN A 31 19.06 -34.51 -18.09
CA GLN A 31 18.31 -33.26 -18.16
C GLN A 31 17.22 -33.16 -17.07
N ILE A 32 16.54 -34.24 -16.75
CA ILE A 32 15.55 -34.30 -15.67
C ILE A 32 16.23 -34.06 -14.31
N ASP A 33 17.36 -34.68 -14.08
CA ASP A 33 18.11 -34.54 -12.82
C ASP A 33 18.63 -33.10 -12.65
N GLU A 34 19.19 -32.49 -13.70
CA GLU A 34 19.64 -31.09 -13.72
C GLU A 34 18.49 -30.11 -13.51
N LEU A 35 17.35 -30.34 -14.16
CA LEU A 35 16.14 -29.52 -13.97
C LEU A 35 15.58 -29.68 -12.56
N THR A 36 15.59 -30.90 -12.02
CA THR A 36 15.13 -31.17 -10.66
C THR A 36 15.98 -30.47 -9.62
N ASP A 37 17.31 -30.50 -9.79
CA ASP A 37 18.22 -29.79 -8.88
C ASP A 37 18.10 -28.27 -8.99
N THR A 38 17.90 -27.77 -10.22
CA THR A 38 17.61 -26.35 -10.45
C THR A 38 16.31 -25.92 -9.80
N LEU A 39 15.25 -26.75 -9.90
CA LEU A 39 13.98 -26.48 -9.22
C LEU A 39 14.10 -26.48 -7.72
N LYS A 40 14.81 -27.45 -7.12
CA LYS A 40 15.04 -27.48 -5.66
C LYS A 40 15.80 -26.24 -5.19
N ARG A 41 16.82 -25.80 -5.94
CA ARG A 41 17.57 -24.58 -5.62
C ARG A 41 16.69 -23.36 -5.72
N LEU A 42 15.92 -23.21 -6.81
CA LEU A 42 15.00 -22.10 -7.01
C LEU A 42 13.92 -22.05 -5.92
N GLN A 43 13.42 -23.20 -5.52
CA GLN A 43 12.45 -23.30 -4.42
C GLN A 43 13.05 -22.79 -3.10
N ALA A 44 14.27 -23.20 -2.77
CA ALA A 44 14.97 -22.74 -1.57
C ALA A 44 15.25 -21.21 -1.62
N GLU A 45 15.69 -20.70 -2.76
CA GLU A 45 15.88 -19.25 -2.97
C GLU A 45 14.56 -18.49 -2.82
N PHE A 46 13.47 -19.01 -3.37
CA PHE A 46 12.15 -18.40 -3.25
C PHE A 46 11.63 -18.38 -1.81
N GLU A 47 11.85 -19.47 -1.05
CA GLU A 47 11.48 -19.51 0.38
C GLU A 47 12.29 -18.49 1.20
N ASN A 48 13.58 -18.37 0.93
CA ASN A 48 14.44 -17.37 1.56
C ASN A 48 14.00 -15.96 1.20
N TYR A 49 13.69 -15.71 -0.08
CA TYR A 49 13.17 -14.42 -0.53
C TYR A 49 11.85 -14.06 0.17
N LYS A 50 10.91 -15.03 0.31
CA LYS A 50 9.65 -14.81 1.04
C LYS A 50 9.87 -14.42 2.50
N LYS A 51 10.79 -15.10 3.19
CA LYS A 51 11.14 -14.80 4.57
C LYS A 51 11.76 -13.40 4.71
N TRP A 52 12.69 -13.08 3.84
CA TRP A 52 13.33 -11.77 3.80
C TRP A 52 12.31 -10.66 3.52
N ASN A 53 11.47 -10.82 2.50
CA ASN A 53 10.43 -9.85 2.13
C ASN A 53 9.42 -9.64 3.27
N ALA A 54 9.01 -10.72 3.96
CA ALA A 54 8.12 -10.61 5.12
C ALA A 54 8.76 -9.79 6.26
N LYS A 55 10.05 -9.99 6.51
CA LYS A 55 10.81 -9.21 7.50
C LYS A 55 10.93 -7.75 7.09
N GLU A 56 11.32 -7.46 5.85
CA GLU A 56 11.41 -6.08 5.35
C GLU A 56 10.06 -5.35 5.44
N LYS A 57 8.97 -6.04 5.05
CA LYS A 57 7.63 -5.49 5.17
C LYS A 57 7.25 -5.17 6.61
N ALA A 58 7.60 -6.05 7.55
CA ALA A 58 7.36 -5.82 8.97
C ALA A 58 8.18 -4.62 9.50
N ASP A 59 9.45 -4.53 9.13
CA ASP A 59 10.32 -3.42 9.50
C ASP A 59 9.85 -2.10 8.85
N PHE A 60 9.44 -2.13 7.58
CA PHE A 60 8.85 -0.97 6.90
C PHE A 60 7.61 -0.46 7.63
N ILE A 61 6.66 -1.35 7.98
CA ILE A 61 5.44 -0.97 8.71
C ILE A 61 5.82 -0.37 10.08
N LYS A 62 6.79 -0.95 10.78
CA LYS A 62 7.24 -0.50 12.10
C LYS A 62 7.82 0.91 12.07
N TYR A 63 8.54 1.27 11.02
CA TYR A 63 9.24 2.55 10.91
C TYR A 63 8.63 3.51 9.89
N SER A 64 7.54 3.14 9.22
CA SER A 64 6.89 3.99 8.18
C SER A 64 6.46 5.37 8.67
N HIS A 65 6.21 5.53 9.97
CA HIS A 65 5.81 6.80 10.57
C HIS A 65 6.98 7.59 11.17
N ALA A 66 8.21 7.06 11.13
CA ALA A 66 9.35 7.69 11.81
C ALA A 66 9.66 9.09 11.30
N ASP A 67 9.58 9.30 9.99
CA ASP A 67 9.79 10.59 9.38
C ASP A 67 8.73 11.62 9.79
N LEU A 68 7.45 11.25 9.72
CA LEU A 68 6.35 12.10 10.17
C LEU A 68 6.47 12.44 11.66
N ILE A 69 6.73 11.43 12.49
CA ILE A 69 6.94 11.64 13.94
C ILE A 69 8.12 12.59 14.18
N GLY A 70 9.24 12.40 13.47
CA GLY A 70 10.39 13.28 13.57
C GLY A 70 10.05 14.75 13.27
N ARG A 71 9.23 14.98 12.23
CA ARG A 71 8.76 16.33 11.88
C ARG A 71 7.71 16.89 12.85
N MET A 72 7.08 16.04 13.65
CA MET A 72 6.16 16.47 14.70
C MET A 72 6.85 16.87 16.01
N LEU A 73 8.07 16.42 16.29
CA LEU A 73 8.77 16.73 17.54
C LEU A 73 8.90 18.23 17.82
N PRO A 74 9.23 19.12 16.83
CA PRO A 74 9.29 20.56 17.08
C PRO A 74 8.00 21.18 17.61
N PHE A 75 6.82 20.56 17.32
CA PHE A 75 5.55 21.03 17.88
C PHE A 75 5.47 20.72 19.36
N ILE A 76 5.93 19.54 19.78
CA ILE A 76 5.99 19.15 21.19
C ILE A 76 6.89 20.13 21.93
N ASP A 77 8.06 20.43 21.39
CA ASP A 77 8.99 21.41 21.97
C ASP A 77 8.34 22.80 22.12
N SER A 78 7.63 23.24 21.07
CA SER A 78 6.92 24.53 21.08
C SER A 78 5.77 24.55 22.09
N PHE A 79 5.04 23.47 22.26
CA PHE A 79 4.01 23.33 23.29
C PHE A 79 4.62 23.38 24.69
N GLU A 80 5.75 22.71 24.92
CA GLU A 80 6.42 22.76 26.22
C GLU A 80 6.88 24.17 26.59
N ILE A 81 7.38 24.92 25.61
CA ILE A 81 7.75 26.34 25.80
C ILE A 81 6.53 27.18 26.13
N ALA A 82 5.42 27.00 25.36
CA ALA A 82 4.18 27.74 25.60
C ALA A 82 3.61 27.47 27.01
N LEU A 83 3.62 26.21 27.45
CA LEU A 83 3.13 25.81 28.76
C LEU A 83 3.95 26.36 29.93
N LYS A 84 5.24 26.62 29.73
CA LYS A 84 6.10 27.28 30.74
C LYS A 84 5.79 28.79 30.88
N ASN A 85 5.22 29.40 29.83
CA ASN A 85 4.97 30.85 29.76
C ASN A 85 3.50 31.22 29.86
N THR A 86 2.75 30.65 30.80
CA THR A 86 1.30 30.86 30.98
C THR A 86 0.95 32.16 31.72
N SER A 87 1.94 32.90 32.26
CA SER A 87 1.72 34.12 33.07
C SER A 87 1.13 35.28 32.23
N ASP A 88 1.43 35.34 30.93
CA ASP A 88 0.91 36.34 29.99
C ASP A 88 -0.08 35.65 29.04
N LYS A 89 -1.38 35.86 29.30
CA LYS A 89 -2.47 35.20 28.56
C LYS A 89 -2.47 35.55 27.09
N ASP A 90 -2.18 36.79 26.72
CA ASP A 90 -2.26 37.22 25.32
C ASP A 90 -1.09 36.63 24.52
N LYS A 91 0.12 36.63 25.07
CA LYS A 91 1.27 35.94 24.44
C LYS A 91 1.11 34.45 24.38
N PHE A 92 0.47 33.83 25.39
CA PHE A 92 0.14 32.42 25.34
C PHE A 92 -0.82 32.08 24.18
N ILE A 93 -1.89 32.86 24.01
CA ILE A 93 -2.86 32.68 22.91
C ILE A 93 -2.17 32.89 21.57
N GLU A 94 -1.30 33.88 21.43
CA GLU A 94 -0.56 34.12 20.19
C GLU A 94 0.39 32.96 19.87
N GLY A 95 1.14 32.47 20.85
CA GLY A 95 1.97 31.28 20.71
C GLY A 95 1.20 30.05 20.27
N MET A 96 0.01 29.80 20.85
CA MET A 96 -0.86 28.69 20.47
C MET A 96 -1.35 28.81 19.02
N LYS A 97 -1.68 30.03 18.56
CA LYS A 97 -2.06 30.24 17.15
C LYS A 97 -0.93 29.91 16.20
N ILE A 98 0.30 30.29 16.54
CA ILE A 98 1.49 29.99 15.73
C ILE A 98 1.71 28.47 15.65
N ILE A 99 1.66 27.77 16.79
CA ILE A 99 1.82 26.31 16.83
C ILE A 99 0.75 25.63 16.00
N TYR A 100 -0.51 26.05 16.12
CA TYR A 100 -1.62 25.52 15.32
C TYR A 100 -1.38 25.72 13.81
N ALA A 101 -0.97 26.94 13.41
CA ALA A 101 -0.70 27.24 12.00
C ALA A 101 0.46 26.39 11.44
N GLN A 102 1.53 26.23 12.20
CA GLN A 102 2.65 25.39 11.81
C GLN A 102 2.24 23.92 11.66
N LEU A 103 1.50 23.36 12.63
CA LEU A 103 0.99 21.99 12.56
C LEU A 103 0.10 21.80 11.34
N HIS A 104 -0.77 22.76 11.05
CA HIS A 104 -1.64 22.70 9.88
C HIS A 104 -0.83 22.70 8.58
N SER A 105 0.19 23.58 8.48
CA SER A 105 1.09 23.63 7.32
C SER A 105 1.89 22.33 7.13
N LEU A 106 2.34 21.69 8.22
CA LEU A 106 3.01 20.40 8.14
C LEU A 106 2.06 19.33 7.55
N LEU A 107 0.85 19.25 8.08
CA LEU A 107 -0.12 18.25 7.63
C LEU A 107 -0.56 18.50 6.17
N GLU A 108 -0.66 19.76 5.75
CA GLU A 108 -0.91 20.11 4.34
C GLU A 108 0.25 19.69 3.43
N ALA A 109 1.49 19.85 3.88
CA ALA A 109 2.66 19.39 3.14
C ALA A 109 2.70 17.86 2.99
N GLU A 110 2.14 17.11 3.96
CA GLU A 110 1.92 15.66 3.88
C GLU A 110 0.74 15.27 2.97
N GLY A 111 0.03 16.24 2.39
CA GLY A 111 -1.10 16.00 1.50
C GLY A 111 -2.45 15.96 2.20
N LEU A 112 -2.52 16.36 3.49
CA LEU A 112 -3.80 16.49 4.20
C LEU A 112 -4.56 17.70 3.65
N ARG A 113 -5.82 17.50 3.27
CA ARG A 113 -6.71 18.57 2.81
C ARG A 113 -8.06 18.49 3.50
N PRO A 114 -8.60 19.62 4.00
CA PRO A 114 -9.95 19.64 4.54
C PRO A 114 -10.99 19.43 3.45
N ILE A 115 -12.05 18.71 3.76
CA ILE A 115 -13.22 18.58 2.88
C ILE A 115 -14.05 19.85 3.04
N LYS A 116 -14.40 20.49 1.92
CA LYS A 116 -15.39 21.57 1.94
C LYS A 116 -16.77 20.95 1.98
N SER A 117 -17.49 21.19 3.07
CA SER A 117 -18.78 20.54 3.31
C SER A 117 -19.93 21.54 3.32
N VAL A 118 -19.83 22.62 4.07
CA VAL A 118 -20.95 23.57 4.26
C VAL A 118 -21.35 24.26 2.95
N GLY A 119 -22.64 24.17 2.62
CA GLY A 119 -23.21 24.71 1.39
C GLY A 119 -23.13 23.80 0.17
N GLU A 120 -22.37 22.71 0.25
CA GLU A 120 -22.28 21.69 -0.80
C GLU A 120 -23.41 20.66 -0.67
N LYS A 121 -23.62 19.90 -1.76
CA LYS A 121 -24.54 18.77 -1.74
C LYS A 121 -23.90 17.60 -0.99
N PHE A 122 -24.69 16.86 -0.24
CA PHE A 122 -24.24 15.67 0.46
C PHE A 122 -23.65 14.61 -0.52
N ASP A 123 -22.49 14.12 -0.17
CA ASP A 123 -21.78 13.05 -0.88
C ASP A 123 -21.44 11.94 0.12
N PRO A 124 -22.01 10.72 -0.05
CA PRO A 124 -21.74 9.60 0.86
C PRO A 124 -20.27 9.18 0.97
N TYR A 125 -19.45 9.48 -0.06
CA TYR A 125 -18.03 9.17 -0.05
C TYR A 125 -17.20 10.12 0.82
N ARG A 126 -17.75 11.30 1.16
CA ARG A 126 -17.00 12.36 1.87
C ARG A 126 -17.64 12.77 3.17
N HIS A 127 -18.96 12.55 3.31
CA HIS A 127 -19.75 13.09 4.39
C HIS A 127 -20.51 11.98 5.13
N GLU A 128 -20.68 12.17 6.44
CA GLU A 128 -21.51 11.35 7.33
C GLU A 128 -22.62 12.23 7.89
N VAL A 129 -23.87 11.90 7.60
CA VAL A 129 -25.03 12.64 8.11
C VAL A 129 -25.28 12.24 9.56
N LEU A 130 -25.22 13.21 10.47
CA LEU A 130 -25.64 13.02 11.87
C LEU A 130 -27.07 13.44 12.10
N MET A 131 -27.55 14.46 11.37
CA MET A 131 -28.87 15.05 11.59
C MET A 131 -29.42 15.59 10.26
N LYS A 132 -30.76 15.50 10.13
CA LYS A 132 -31.55 16.21 9.13
C LYS A 132 -32.36 17.29 9.81
N GLU A 133 -32.46 18.46 9.19
CA GLU A 133 -33.21 19.61 9.68
C GLU A 133 -34.01 20.23 8.52
N GLU A 134 -35.26 20.61 8.79
CA GLU A 134 -36.07 21.34 7.80
C GLU A 134 -35.45 22.71 7.50
N SER A 135 -35.30 23.04 6.23
CA SER A 135 -34.65 24.27 5.80
C SER A 135 -35.21 24.72 4.44
N ASP A 136 -35.10 26.01 4.16
CA ASP A 136 -35.44 26.60 2.83
C ASP A 136 -34.45 26.23 1.75
N LYS A 137 -33.32 25.56 2.08
CA LYS A 137 -32.34 25.12 1.13
C LYS A 137 -32.76 23.83 0.40
N PRO A 138 -32.22 23.58 -0.80
CA PRO A 138 -32.48 22.32 -1.52
C PRO A 138 -32.21 21.10 -0.64
N GLU A 139 -33.00 20.05 -0.86
CA GLU A 139 -32.81 18.77 -0.16
C GLU A 139 -31.38 18.24 -0.29
N ASP A 140 -30.87 17.62 0.77
CA ASP A 140 -29.51 17.11 0.89
C ASP A 140 -28.39 18.18 0.81
N THR A 141 -28.73 19.46 1.01
CA THR A 141 -27.69 20.49 1.16
C THR A 141 -27.11 20.46 2.57
N ILE A 142 -25.80 20.52 2.69
CA ILE A 142 -25.12 20.56 3.99
C ILE A 142 -25.29 21.93 4.63
N LEU A 143 -25.98 21.96 5.77
CA LEU A 143 -26.30 23.18 6.51
C LEU A 143 -25.17 23.57 7.46
N GLU A 144 -24.62 22.57 8.16
CA GLU A 144 -23.62 22.75 9.20
C GLU A 144 -22.65 21.57 9.23
N GLU A 145 -21.41 21.82 9.58
CA GLU A 145 -20.38 20.81 9.78
C GLU A 145 -20.01 20.74 11.27
N PHE A 146 -20.36 19.65 11.94
CA PHE A 146 -20.03 19.43 13.36
C PHE A 146 -18.58 19.00 13.54
N GLN A 147 -18.05 18.25 12.59
CA GLN A 147 -16.66 17.78 12.60
C GLN A 147 -16.11 17.83 11.20
N LYS A 148 -14.96 18.51 11.06
CA LYS A 148 -14.26 18.63 9.78
C LYS A 148 -13.78 17.27 9.29
N GLY A 149 -14.07 16.96 8.03
CA GLY A 149 -13.53 15.85 7.30
C GLY A 149 -12.18 16.21 6.68
N TYR A 150 -11.37 15.19 6.43
CA TYR A 150 -10.06 15.36 5.81
C TYR A 150 -9.80 14.26 4.80
N MET A 151 -9.13 14.65 3.73
CA MET A 151 -8.53 13.76 2.74
C MET A 151 -7.01 13.74 2.91
N LEU A 152 -6.42 12.58 2.72
CA LEU A 152 -4.97 12.44 2.54
C LEU A 152 -4.73 12.06 1.09
N ASN A 153 -4.14 12.98 0.33
CA ASN A 153 -4.06 12.89 -1.14
C ASN A 153 -5.44 12.62 -1.75
N ASP A 154 -5.64 11.42 -2.35
CA ASP A 154 -6.89 11.04 -3.02
C ASP A 154 -7.82 10.17 -2.16
N ARG A 155 -7.44 9.89 -0.91
CA ARG A 155 -8.21 9.03 0.00
C ARG A 155 -8.85 9.83 1.12
N VAL A 156 -10.13 9.58 1.39
CA VAL A 156 -10.78 10.11 2.58
C VAL A 156 -10.18 9.45 3.82
N LEU A 157 -9.58 10.27 4.68
CA LEU A 157 -9.01 9.85 5.96
C LEU A 157 -10.09 9.84 7.06
N ARG A 158 -10.98 10.83 7.01
CA ARG A 158 -12.11 10.97 7.92
C ARG A 158 -13.22 11.74 7.23
N HIS A 159 -14.46 11.24 7.27
CA HIS A 159 -15.63 11.93 6.73
C HIS A 159 -15.94 13.18 7.54
N SER A 160 -16.49 14.22 6.88
CA SER A 160 -17.09 15.35 7.58
C SER A 160 -18.41 14.90 8.21
N LYS A 161 -18.60 15.17 9.49
CA LYS A 161 -19.90 14.94 10.15
C LYS A 161 -20.76 16.17 9.98
N VAL A 162 -21.89 15.99 9.32
CA VAL A 162 -22.68 17.10 8.82
C VAL A 162 -24.15 17.00 9.20
N LYS A 163 -24.80 18.17 9.22
CA LYS A 163 -26.24 18.34 9.22
C LYS A 163 -26.68 18.66 7.81
N VAL A 164 -27.69 17.97 7.31
CA VAL A 164 -28.24 18.20 5.97
C VAL A 164 -29.66 18.70 6.00
N SER A 165 -30.03 19.46 4.97
CA SER A 165 -31.40 19.86 4.73
C SER A 165 -32.26 18.63 4.43
N GLY A 166 -33.36 18.46 5.17
CA GLY A 166 -34.43 17.51 4.89
C GLY A 166 -35.72 18.28 4.61
N LYS A 167 -36.66 17.61 3.99
CA LYS A 167 -38.05 18.06 3.95
C LYS A 167 -38.78 17.57 5.17
#